data_2c4c1ff6581b9ff8e9c3266e9b465c9c
#
_entry.id   2c4c1ff6581b9ff8e9c3266e9b465c9c
#
_cell.length_a   1.000
_cell.length_b   1.000
_cell.length_c   1.000
_cell.angle_alpha   90.00
_cell.angle_beta   90.00
_cell.angle_gamma   90.00
#
_symmetry.space_group_name_H-M   'P 1'
#
loop_
_entity.id
_entity.type
_entity.pdbx_description
1 polymer ?
#
loop_
_entity_poly.entity_id
_entity_poly.type
_entity_poly.pdbx_seq_one_letter_code
_entity_poly.pdbx_strand_id
1 'polypeptide(L)'
;MANHIVLFEPQIPQNTGNIARTCAATNAPLHIIKPMGFPIDDRKMKRAGLDYWDKLEIYFYDSLDEFMKKMDGQLYLISKFAEKVYSDADFTIEGNHYFLFGREDKGMPEEFMREHPEKALRIPMNDEHVRSLNVSNTVCMIVYEALRQQNFAGLELVHTYETDKLK
;
A
#
# COMPACT_ATOMS: atom_id res chain seq x y z
N MET A 1 -5.09 -9.55 12.63
CA MET A 1 -5.48 -8.93 11.34
C MET A 1 -4.59 -7.72 11.07
N ALA A 2 -3.94 -7.68 9.92
CA ALA A 2 -3.14 -6.54 9.50
C ALA A 2 -3.39 -6.22 8.03
N ASN A 3 -3.25 -4.93 7.69
CA ASN A 3 -3.33 -4.45 6.32
C ASN A 3 -1.90 -4.29 5.81
N HIS A 4 -1.53 -5.10 4.82
CA HIS A 4 -0.18 -5.11 4.25
C HIS A 4 -0.17 -4.36 2.93
N ILE A 5 0.81 -3.51 2.74
CA ILE A 5 1.02 -2.77 1.49
C ILE A 5 2.15 -3.45 0.72
N VAL A 6 1.90 -3.78 -0.55
CA VAL A 6 2.86 -4.48 -1.41
C VAL A 6 3.11 -3.65 -2.65
N LEU A 7 4.37 -3.30 -2.89
CA LEU A 7 4.79 -2.52 -4.06
C LEU A 7 5.53 -3.41 -5.04
N PHE A 8 5.03 -3.48 -6.26
CA PHE A 8 5.67 -4.23 -7.34
C PHE A 8 6.69 -3.33 -8.05
N GLU A 9 7.97 -3.65 -7.93
CA GLU A 9 9.09 -3.00 -8.62
C GLU A 9 9.01 -1.46 -8.60
N PRO A 10 8.92 -0.82 -7.41
CA PRO A 10 8.76 0.64 -7.34
C PRO A 10 9.95 1.36 -8.00
N GLN A 11 9.66 2.44 -8.74
CA GLN A 11 10.63 3.16 -9.56
C GLN A 11 10.94 4.56 -9.03
N ILE A 12 10.02 5.16 -8.27
CA ILE A 12 10.10 6.56 -7.86
C ILE A 12 10.33 6.66 -6.36
N PRO A 13 11.51 7.16 -5.90
CA PRO A 13 11.85 7.22 -4.47
C PRO A 13 10.85 8.02 -3.63
N GLN A 14 10.35 9.14 -4.15
CA GLN A 14 9.39 9.98 -3.43
C GLN A 14 8.08 9.23 -3.13
N ASN A 15 7.61 8.43 -4.07
CA ASN A 15 6.40 7.61 -3.86
C ASN A 15 6.63 6.59 -2.74
N THR A 16 7.75 5.87 -2.77
CA THR A 16 8.07 4.89 -1.75
C THR A 16 8.25 5.55 -0.38
N GLY A 17 8.87 6.73 -0.32
CA GLY A 17 9.01 7.50 0.92
C GLY A 17 7.65 7.90 1.50
N ASN A 18 6.74 8.41 0.68
CA ASN A 18 5.39 8.77 1.12
C ASN A 18 4.59 7.54 1.57
N ILE A 19 4.73 6.43 0.86
CA ILE A 19 4.08 5.17 1.21
C ILE A 19 4.62 4.64 2.55
N ALA A 20 5.93 4.70 2.75
CA ALA A 20 6.55 4.29 4.02
C ALA A 20 5.97 5.08 5.20
N ARG A 21 5.77 6.39 5.03
CA ARG A 21 5.15 7.23 6.06
C ARG A 21 3.72 6.81 6.34
N THR A 22 2.93 6.55 5.31
CA THR A 22 1.57 6.04 5.48
C THR A 22 1.56 4.70 6.21
N CYS A 23 2.47 3.80 5.85
CA CYS A 23 2.60 2.50 6.51
C CYS A 23 2.94 2.65 8.00
N ALA A 24 3.86 3.53 8.35
CA ALA A 24 4.19 3.81 9.75
C ALA A 24 2.98 4.39 10.50
N ALA A 25 2.25 5.31 9.87
CA ALA A 25 1.07 5.95 10.49
C ALA A 25 -0.09 4.98 10.70
N THR A 26 -0.18 3.92 9.92
CA THR A 26 -1.32 2.99 9.92
C THR A 26 -0.98 1.60 10.45
N ASN A 27 0.22 1.40 10.96
CA ASN A 27 0.74 0.09 11.40
C ASN A 27 0.71 -0.97 10.29
N ALA A 28 0.82 -0.55 9.03
CA ALA A 28 0.78 -1.45 7.89
C ALA A 28 2.20 -1.92 7.55
N PRO A 29 2.48 -3.23 7.54
CA PRO A 29 3.74 -3.73 7.03
C PRO A 29 3.91 -3.39 5.54
N LEU A 30 5.12 -3.02 5.15
CA LEU A 30 5.47 -2.67 3.77
C LEU A 30 6.28 -3.80 3.14
N HIS A 31 5.83 -4.27 2.00
CA HIS A 31 6.50 -5.32 1.22
C HIS A 31 6.93 -4.74 -0.11
N ILE A 32 8.17 -4.97 -0.49
CA ILE A 32 8.74 -4.48 -1.74
C ILE A 32 9.25 -5.64 -2.58
N ILE A 33 8.71 -5.75 -3.79
CA ILE A 33 9.15 -6.76 -4.76
C ILE A 33 10.18 -6.12 -5.68
N LYS A 34 11.39 -6.63 -5.64
CA LYS A 34 12.50 -6.16 -6.48
C LYS A 34 12.39 -6.69 -7.91
N PRO A 35 13.04 -6.08 -8.91
CA PRO A 35 14.01 -5.00 -8.79
C PRO A 35 13.35 -3.64 -8.56
N MET A 36 14.06 -2.77 -7.84
CA MET A 36 13.65 -1.39 -7.62
C MET A 36 14.40 -0.47 -8.58
N GLY A 37 13.78 0.64 -8.96
CA GLY A 37 14.41 1.65 -9.81
C GLY A 37 15.42 2.54 -9.07
N PHE A 38 15.61 2.32 -7.77
CA PHE A 38 16.51 3.09 -6.92
C PHE A 38 16.97 2.25 -5.71
N PRO A 39 18.14 2.55 -5.11
CA PRO A 39 18.56 1.85 -3.90
C PRO A 39 17.82 2.41 -2.67
N ILE A 40 17.49 1.53 -1.72
CA ILE A 40 17.10 1.94 -0.37
C ILE A 40 18.35 1.91 0.50
N ASP A 41 18.67 3.08 1.10
CA ASP A 41 19.77 3.23 2.03
C ASP A 41 19.17 3.74 3.35
N ASP A 42 19.23 2.89 4.39
CA ASP A 42 18.69 3.22 5.72
C ASP A 42 19.28 4.52 6.27
N ARG A 43 20.57 4.75 6.03
CA ARG A 43 21.25 5.98 6.50
C ARG A 43 20.69 7.22 5.83
N LYS A 44 20.45 7.17 4.51
CA LYS A 44 19.87 8.29 3.76
C LYS A 44 18.42 8.54 4.18
N MET A 45 17.67 7.51 4.44
CA MET A 45 16.28 7.62 4.89
C MET A 45 16.21 8.26 6.27
N LYS A 46 17.08 7.88 7.19
CA LYS A 46 17.18 8.50 8.52
C LYS A 46 17.60 9.97 8.43
N ARG A 47 18.58 10.30 7.56
CA ARG A 47 19.04 11.68 7.34
C ARG A 47 17.98 12.58 6.73
N ALA A 48 17.05 12.01 5.96
CA ALA A 48 15.94 12.75 5.38
C ALA A 48 14.86 13.12 6.41
N GLY A 49 15.10 12.85 7.70
CA GLY A 49 14.16 13.17 8.78
C GLY A 49 13.02 12.17 8.91
N LEU A 50 13.20 10.95 8.39
CA LEU A 50 12.21 9.90 8.51
C LEU A 50 12.36 9.19 9.85
N ASP A 51 12.01 9.88 10.93
CA ASP A 51 12.15 9.39 12.32
C ASP A 51 11.38 8.11 12.58
N TYR A 52 10.35 7.86 11.78
CA TYR A 52 9.49 6.67 11.87
C TYR A 52 10.09 5.43 11.19
N TRP A 53 11.21 5.56 10.46
CA TRP A 53 11.78 4.46 9.66
C TRP A 53 12.09 3.22 10.51
N ASP A 54 12.60 3.42 11.72
CA ASP A 54 12.91 2.32 12.64
C ASP A 54 11.68 1.58 13.16
N LYS A 55 10.51 2.20 13.04
CA LYS A 55 9.23 1.61 13.51
C LYS A 55 8.46 0.92 12.39
N LEU A 56 8.98 0.99 11.17
CA LEU A 56 8.35 0.44 9.99
C LEU A 56 8.78 -1.02 9.83
N GLU A 57 7.80 -1.92 9.69
CA GLU A 57 8.08 -3.28 9.24
C GLU A 57 8.21 -3.26 7.73
N ILE A 58 9.38 -3.65 7.21
CA ILE A 58 9.64 -3.67 5.78
C ILE A 58 10.25 -5.00 5.37
N TYR A 59 9.75 -5.58 4.28
CA TYR A 59 10.17 -6.87 3.75
C TYR A 59 10.49 -6.74 2.27
N PHE A 60 11.54 -7.42 1.82
CA PHE A 60 11.99 -7.41 0.43
C PHE A 60 11.88 -8.80 -0.18
N TYR A 61 11.49 -8.85 -1.45
CA TYR A 61 11.34 -10.09 -2.20
C TYR A 61 12.07 -9.97 -3.52
N ASP A 62 12.71 -11.05 -3.98
CA ASP A 62 13.44 -11.05 -5.25
C ASP A 62 12.51 -11.14 -6.46
N SER A 63 11.28 -11.63 -6.25
CA SER A 63 10.29 -11.77 -7.31
C SER A 63 8.87 -11.80 -6.77
N LEU A 64 7.91 -11.58 -7.65
CA LEU A 64 6.49 -11.73 -7.34
C LEU A 64 6.17 -13.17 -6.90
N ASP A 65 6.79 -14.17 -7.52
CA ASP A 65 6.62 -15.57 -7.14
C ASP A 65 7.05 -15.82 -5.69
N GLU A 66 8.19 -15.26 -5.29
CA GLU A 66 8.66 -15.38 -3.91
C GLU A 66 7.66 -14.78 -2.93
N PHE A 67 7.15 -13.60 -3.24
CA PHE A 67 6.12 -12.95 -2.43
C PHE A 67 4.87 -13.84 -2.32
N MET A 68 4.37 -14.34 -3.45
CA MET A 68 3.16 -15.15 -3.49
C MET A 68 3.29 -16.43 -2.66
N LYS A 69 4.47 -17.02 -2.59
CA LYS A 69 4.73 -18.21 -1.79
C LYS A 69 4.76 -17.94 -0.30
N LYS A 70 5.13 -16.72 0.09
CA LYS A 70 5.30 -16.36 1.50
C LYS A 70 4.10 -15.64 2.11
N MET A 71 3.25 -15.04 1.31
CA MET A 71 2.08 -14.33 1.83
C MET A 71 1.07 -15.29 2.46
N ASP A 72 0.40 -14.82 3.49
CA ASP A 72 -0.63 -15.58 4.19
C ASP A 72 -1.82 -14.68 4.49
N GLY A 73 -2.83 -14.74 3.64
CA GLY A 73 -4.04 -13.92 3.77
C GLY A 73 -4.72 -13.66 2.45
N GLN A 74 -5.59 -12.65 2.45
CA GLN A 74 -6.32 -12.22 1.26
C GLN A 74 -5.46 -11.29 0.42
N LEU A 75 -5.43 -11.50 -0.89
CA LEU A 75 -4.71 -10.65 -1.83
C LEU A 75 -5.69 -9.82 -2.65
N TYR A 76 -5.40 -8.53 -2.77
CA TYR A 76 -6.16 -7.59 -3.61
C TYR A 76 -5.20 -6.89 -4.57
N LEU A 77 -5.59 -6.81 -5.85
CA LEU A 77 -4.81 -6.14 -6.89
C LEU A 77 -5.44 -4.78 -7.16
N ILE A 78 -4.72 -3.71 -6.89
CA ILE A 78 -5.25 -2.37 -7.13
C ILE A 78 -4.90 -1.95 -8.55
N SER A 79 -5.92 -1.91 -9.40
CA SER A 79 -5.74 -1.69 -10.83
C SER A 79 -6.90 -0.90 -11.43
N LYS A 80 -6.57 0.03 -12.33
CA LYS A 80 -7.60 0.77 -13.08
C LYS A 80 -8.42 -0.12 -14.02
N PHE A 81 -7.94 -1.32 -14.31
CA PHE A 81 -8.64 -2.28 -15.17
C PHE A 81 -9.64 -3.14 -14.43
N ALA A 82 -9.71 -3.03 -13.11
CA ALA A 82 -10.67 -3.79 -12.32
C ALA A 82 -12.09 -3.32 -12.55
N GLU A 83 -13.03 -4.23 -12.40
CA GLU A 83 -14.46 -3.94 -12.52
C GLU A 83 -15.11 -3.62 -11.17
N LYS A 84 -14.62 -4.25 -10.10
CA LYS A 84 -15.14 -4.04 -8.75
C LYS A 84 -14.55 -2.77 -8.12
N VAL A 85 -15.42 -1.91 -7.61
CA VAL A 85 -14.99 -0.71 -6.89
C VAL A 85 -14.39 -1.11 -5.54
N TYR A 86 -13.27 -0.48 -5.17
CA TYR A 86 -12.52 -0.83 -3.96
C TYR A 86 -13.37 -0.77 -2.68
N SER A 87 -14.32 0.16 -2.61
CA SER A 87 -15.18 0.34 -1.44
C SER A 87 -16.27 -0.74 -1.32
N ASP A 88 -16.47 -1.54 -2.34
CA ASP A 88 -17.43 -2.66 -2.32
C ASP A 88 -16.80 -3.96 -1.81
N ALA A 89 -15.49 -3.99 -1.60
CA ALA A 89 -14.82 -5.14 -1.02
C ALA A 89 -14.99 -5.16 0.50
N ASP A 90 -15.03 -6.36 1.06
CA ASP A 90 -15.15 -6.55 2.51
C ASP A 90 -13.78 -6.75 3.14
N PHE A 91 -13.25 -5.72 3.80
CA PHE A 91 -11.96 -5.75 4.49
C PHE A 91 -12.11 -6.09 5.98
N THR A 92 -13.28 -6.53 6.41
CA THR A 92 -13.51 -7.00 7.79
C THR A 92 -13.28 -8.50 7.96
N ILE A 93 -13.06 -9.23 6.85
CA ILE A 93 -12.76 -10.66 6.88
C ILE A 93 -11.51 -10.89 7.75
N GLU A 94 -11.58 -11.83 8.67
CA GLU A 94 -10.45 -12.15 9.55
C GLU A 94 -9.23 -12.60 8.77
N GLY A 95 -8.04 -12.25 9.29
CA GLY A 95 -6.76 -12.55 8.69
C GLY A 95 -6.10 -11.32 8.09
N ASN A 96 -5.02 -11.55 7.39
CA ASN A 96 -4.25 -10.48 6.77
C ASN A 96 -4.83 -10.10 5.41
N HIS A 97 -4.77 -8.80 5.09
CA HIS A 97 -5.16 -8.25 3.81
C HIS A 97 -3.92 -7.66 3.14
N TYR A 98 -3.60 -8.15 1.95
CA TYR A 98 -2.45 -7.67 1.17
C TYR A 98 -2.96 -6.87 -0.02
N PHE A 99 -2.51 -5.63 -0.14
CA PHE A 99 -2.89 -4.75 -1.25
C PHE A 99 -1.68 -4.55 -2.16
N LEU A 100 -1.75 -5.08 -3.37
CA LEU A 100 -0.66 -5.02 -4.34
C LEU A 100 -0.88 -3.88 -5.33
N PHE A 101 0.14 -3.02 -5.43
CA PHE A 101 0.16 -1.84 -6.31
C PHE A 101 1.23 -2.03 -7.38
N GLY A 102 0.90 -1.67 -8.61
CA GLY A 102 1.82 -1.79 -9.74
C GLY A 102 2.90 -0.71 -9.78
N ARG A 103 3.89 -0.92 -10.67
CA ARG A 103 4.93 0.09 -10.94
C ARG A 103 4.30 1.34 -11.52
N GLU A 104 4.90 2.49 -11.19
CA GLU A 104 4.37 3.81 -11.58
C GLU A 104 4.25 3.99 -13.10
N ASP A 105 5.15 3.36 -13.87
CA ASP A 105 5.22 3.53 -15.33
C ASP A 105 4.52 2.40 -16.12
N LYS A 106 4.48 1.18 -15.60
CA LYS A 106 4.00 0.00 -16.33
C LYS A 106 2.86 -0.76 -15.65
N GLY A 107 2.54 -0.45 -14.40
CA GLY A 107 1.56 -1.21 -13.62
C GLY A 107 2.06 -2.60 -13.23
N MET A 108 1.13 -3.52 -13.02
CA MET A 108 1.41 -4.92 -12.70
C MET A 108 1.60 -5.74 -13.97
N PRO A 109 2.27 -6.92 -13.87
CA PRO A 109 2.32 -7.86 -15.00
C PRO A 109 0.93 -8.24 -15.48
N GLU A 110 0.68 -8.10 -16.77
CA GLU A 110 -0.65 -8.35 -17.36
C GLU A 110 -1.13 -9.79 -17.17
N GLU A 111 -0.24 -10.76 -17.35
CA GLU A 111 -0.58 -12.18 -17.14
C GLU A 111 -1.04 -12.44 -15.72
N PHE A 112 -0.36 -11.86 -14.76
CA PHE A 112 -0.71 -12.02 -13.35
C PHE A 112 -2.11 -11.46 -13.06
N MET A 113 -2.43 -10.29 -13.62
CA MET A 113 -3.77 -9.70 -13.47
C MET A 113 -4.84 -10.57 -14.13
N ARG A 114 -4.56 -11.13 -15.31
CA ARG A 114 -5.51 -12.00 -16.03
C ARG A 114 -5.79 -13.31 -15.30
N GLU A 115 -4.82 -13.79 -14.53
CA GLU A 115 -4.98 -15.00 -13.72
C GLU A 115 -5.82 -14.77 -12.45
N HIS A 116 -5.96 -13.50 -12.02
CA HIS A 116 -6.62 -13.14 -10.77
C HIS A 116 -7.61 -11.99 -10.91
N PRO A 117 -8.52 -12.01 -11.90
CA PRO A 117 -9.44 -10.89 -12.12
C PRO A 117 -10.39 -10.66 -10.96
N GLU A 118 -10.73 -11.70 -10.22
CA GLU A 118 -11.62 -11.64 -9.05
C GLU A 118 -11.01 -10.92 -7.86
N LYS A 119 -9.69 -10.73 -7.87
CA LYS A 119 -8.96 -10.04 -6.80
C LYS A 119 -8.75 -8.56 -7.07
N ALA A 120 -9.06 -8.12 -8.28
CA ALA A 120 -8.78 -6.75 -8.71
C ALA A 120 -9.83 -5.76 -8.20
N LEU A 121 -9.36 -4.60 -7.72
CA LEU A 121 -10.18 -3.52 -7.20
C LEU A 121 -9.81 -2.21 -7.88
N ARG A 122 -10.83 -1.42 -8.22
CA ARG A 122 -10.70 -0.16 -8.91
C ARG A 122 -10.99 1.01 -7.98
N ILE A 123 -10.17 2.06 -8.07
CA ILE A 123 -10.51 3.38 -7.54
C ILE A 123 -11.14 4.16 -8.70
N PRO A 124 -12.42 4.56 -8.60
CA PRO A 124 -13.06 5.30 -9.67
C PRO A 124 -12.35 6.63 -9.95
N MET A 125 -12.23 6.97 -11.22
CA MET A 125 -11.62 8.23 -11.66
C MET A 125 -12.24 8.65 -12.99
N ASN A 126 -12.03 9.88 -13.39
CA ASN A 126 -12.41 10.34 -14.73
C ASN A 126 -11.33 9.92 -15.73
N ASP A 127 -11.57 8.82 -16.44
CA ASP A 127 -10.62 8.20 -17.37
C ASP A 127 -10.31 9.11 -18.58
N GLU A 128 -11.18 10.07 -18.88
CA GLU A 128 -10.95 11.02 -19.98
C GLU A 128 -9.88 12.06 -19.61
N HIS A 129 -9.73 12.36 -18.34
CA HIS A 129 -8.82 13.41 -17.87
C HIS A 129 -7.44 12.90 -17.47
N VAL A 130 -7.36 11.72 -16.89
CA VAL A 130 -6.09 11.15 -16.41
C VAL A 130 -6.03 9.65 -16.69
N ARG A 131 -4.81 9.13 -16.84
CA ARG A 131 -4.57 7.69 -17.05
C ARG A 131 -4.54 6.91 -15.76
N SER A 132 -4.09 7.54 -14.68
CA SER A 132 -3.94 6.92 -13.36
C SER A 132 -3.80 7.99 -12.30
N LEU A 133 -3.98 7.57 -11.05
CA LEU A 133 -3.67 8.39 -9.88
C LEU A 133 -2.25 8.08 -9.42
N ASN A 134 -1.63 9.02 -8.71
CA ASN A 134 -0.35 8.80 -8.07
C ASN A 134 -0.43 7.61 -7.12
N VAL A 135 0.54 6.69 -7.19
CA VAL A 135 0.50 5.44 -6.41
C VAL A 135 0.50 5.69 -4.90
N SER A 136 1.25 6.67 -4.41
CA SER A 136 1.28 6.96 -2.98
C SER A 136 -0.07 7.44 -2.48
N ASN A 137 -0.80 8.20 -3.29
CA ASN A 137 -2.16 8.61 -2.97
C ASN A 137 -3.11 7.43 -2.96
N THR A 138 -3.01 6.52 -3.93
CA THR A 138 -3.87 5.33 -3.99
C THR A 138 -3.62 4.40 -2.80
N VAL A 139 -2.38 4.25 -2.37
CA VAL A 139 -2.05 3.47 -1.17
C VAL A 139 -2.77 4.05 0.04
N CYS A 140 -2.70 5.36 0.23
CA CYS A 140 -3.35 6.04 1.35
C CYS A 140 -4.87 5.82 1.31
N MET A 141 -5.49 5.97 0.15
CA MET A 141 -6.94 5.76 -0.02
C MET A 141 -7.35 4.34 0.35
N ILE A 142 -6.64 3.35 -0.14
CA ILE A 142 -6.97 1.94 0.07
C ILE A 142 -6.80 1.55 1.54
N VAL A 143 -5.68 1.88 2.16
CA VAL A 143 -5.44 1.47 3.54
C VAL A 143 -6.42 2.14 4.50
N TYR A 144 -6.77 3.40 4.27
CA TYR A 144 -7.74 4.09 5.11
C TYR A 144 -9.17 3.60 4.88
N GLU A 145 -9.54 3.15 3.69
CA GLU A 145 -10.83 2.48 3.49
C GLU A 145 -10.88 1.16 4.25
N ALA A 146 -9.82 0.36 4.20
CA ALA A 146 -9.74 -0.87 5.00
C ALA A 146 -9.87 -0.57 6.49
N LEU A 147 -9.14 0.42 6.97
CA LEU A 147 -9.20 0.84 8.38
C LEU A 147 -10.57 1.37 8.78
N ARG A 148 -11.22 2.14 7.90
CA ARG A 148 -12.58 2.62 8.15
C ARG A 148 -13.54 1.45 8.39
N GLN A 149 -13.49 0.45 7.54
CA GLN A 149 -14.31 -0.76 7.70
C GLN A 149 -13.97 -1.51 9.00
N GLN A 150 -12.72 -1.45 9.43
CA GLN A 150 -12.20 -2.11 10.64
C GLN A 150 -12.31 -1.21 11.88
N ASN A 151 -13.06 -0.12 11.82
CA ASN A 151 -13.25 0.85 12.92
C ASN A 151 -11.94 1.46 13.42
N PHE A 152 -10.95 1.65 12.55
CA PHE A 152 -9.64 2.22 12.85
C PHE A 152 -8.91 1.52 14.01
N ALA A 153 -9.10 0.19 14.13
CA ALA A 153 -8.48 -0.60 15.18
C ALA A 153 -6.96 -0.39 15.22
N GLY A 154 -6.43 -0.14 16.41
CA GLY A 154 -5.00 0.09 16.63
C GLY A 154 -4.53 1.52 16.43
N LEU A 155 -5.44 2.45 16.10
CA LEU A 155 -5.11 3.86 15.89
C LEU A 155 -5.81 4.74 16.93
N GLU A 156 -5.21 5.89 17.23
CA GLU A 156 -5.81 6.87 18.11
C GLU A 156 -6.89 7.65 17.36
N LEU A 157 -8.13 7.58 17.85
CA LEU A 157 -9.25 8.36 17.32
C LEU A 157 -9.23 9.80 17.82
N VAL A 158 -8.60 10.03 18.97
CA VAL A 158 -8.41 11.35 19.58
C VAL A 158 -6.92 11.51 19.82
N HIS A 159 -6.38 12.69 19.51
CA HIS A 159 -4.94 12.92 19.63
C HIS A 159 -4.46 12.82 21.08
N THR A 160 -3.19 12.45 21.24
CA THR A 160 -2.51 12.30 22.54
C THR A 160 -1.43 13.38 22.74
N TYR A 161 -1.43 14.44 21.92
CA TYR A 161 -0.44 15.51 21.99
C TYR A 161 -0.64 16.33 23.26
N GLU A 162 0.46 16.83 23.84
CA GLU A 162 0.42 17.66 25.04
C GLU A 162 -0.32 18.97 24.80
N THR A 163 -0.19 19.54 23.61
CA THR A 163 -0.82 20.81 23.24
C THR A 163 -1.99 20.57 22.29
N ASP A 164 -3.17 21.05 22.67
CA ASP A 164 -4.35 21.02 21.80
C ASP A 164 -4.58 22.43 21.24
N LYS A 165 -4.31 22.59 19.94
CA LYS A 165 -4.45 23.89 19.26
C LYS A 165 -5.90 24.27 18.94
N LEU A 166 -6.85 23.35 19.17
CA LEU A 166 -8.26 23.62 18.98
C LEU A 166 -8.96 24.12 20.25
N LYS A 167 -8.24 24.14 21.37
CA LYS A 167 -8.79 24.58 22.66
C LYS A 167 -8.03 25.74 23.24
#